data_9ced14ba99cf2663ef61f40756088d6c
#
_entry.id   9ced14ba99cf2663ef61f40756088d6c
#
_cell.length_a   1.000
_cell.length_b   1.000
_cell.length_c   1.000
_cell.angle_alpha   90.00
_cell.angle_beta   90.00
_cell.angle_gamma   90.00
#
_symmetry.space_group_name_H-M   'P 1'
#
loop_
_entity.id
_entity.type
_entity.pdbx_description
1 polymer ?
#
loop_
_entity_poly.entity_id
_entity_poly.type
_entity_poly.pdbx_seq_one_letter_code
_entity_poly.pdbx_strand_id
1 'polypeptide(L)'
;MTSQFKEKYTLEERQKQSLNIFNKYKDSIPIYIDFTNFSKTTEKSKFVIPNGFTIGQLLTAIRMKMSLNPASALFLFINNRLIPVTTVVSNIYESDKDYDGFLYVCCSEENTFG
;
A
#
# COMPACT_ATOMS: atom_id res chain seq x y z
N MET A 1 8.20 -10.47 7.42
CA MET A 1 7.00 -10.48 8.25
C MET A 1 5.77 -10.67 7.37
N THR A 2 4.93 -11.63 7.69
CA THR A 2 3.73 -11.92 6.92
C THR A 2 2.61 -10.96 7.32
N SER A 3 1.91 -10.36 6.35
CA SER A 3 0.80 -9.48 6.66
C SER A 3 -0.39 -10.27 7.21
N GLN A 4 -1.23 -9.61 8.01
CA GLN A 4 -2.44 -10.22 8.55
C GLN A 4 -3.38 -10.70 7.44
N PHE A 5 -3.39 -9.99 6.32
CA PHE A 5 -4.20 -10.36 5.17
C PHE A 5 -3.80 -11.72 4.61
N LYS A 6 -2.48 -11.97 4.49
CA LYS A 6 -1.97 -13.26 4.02
C LYS A 6 -2.23 -14.38 5.00
N GLU A 7 -2.31 -14.09 6.28
CA GLU A 7 -2.62 -15.08 7.31
C GLU A 7 -4.11 -15.45 7.31
N LYS A 8 -4.96 -14.48 7.02
CA LYS A 8 -6.42 -14.66 7.08
C LYS A 8 -6.98 -15.34 5.83
N TYR A 9 -6.40 -15.09 4.67
CA TYR A 9 -6.93 -15.56 3.39
C TYR A 9 -5.90 -16.39 2.65
N THR A 10 -6.37 -17.43 1.95
CA THR A 10 -5.52 -18.24 1.09
C THR A 10 -5.08 -17.44 -0.13
N LEU A 11 -4.06 -17.93 -0.84
CA LEU A 11 -3.63 -17.30 -2.07
C LEU A 11 -4.78 -17.18 -3.07
N GLU A 12 -5.56 -18.24 -3.23
CA GLU A 12 -6.71 -18.27 -4.14
C GLU A 12 -7.74 -17.20 -3.79
N GLU A 13 -8.06 -17.08 -2.50
CA GLU A 13 -9.01 -16.07 -2.03
C GLU A 13 -8.49 -14.66 -2.28
N ARG A 14 -7.21 -14.42 -2.06
CA ARG A 14 -6.60 -13.12 -2.29
C ARG A 14 -6.53 -12.79 -3.78
N GLN A 15 -6.22 -13.77 -4.63
CA GLN A 15 -6.24 -13.59 -6.08
C GLN A 15 -7.64 -13.22 -6.57
N LYS A 16 -8.67 -13.84 -6.02
CA LYS A 16 -10.05 -13.53 -6.37
C LYS A 16 -10.40 -12.09 -5.99
N GLN A 17 -9.94 -11.64 -4.83
CA GLN A 17 -10.19 -10.28 -4.39
C GLN A 17 -9.51 -9.26 -5.29
N SER A 18 -8.25 -9.47 -5.67
CA SER A 18 -7.55 -8.55 -6.56
C SER A 18 -8.18 -8.53 -7.95
N LEU A 19 -8.60 -9.69 -8.46
CA LEU A 19 -9.26 -9.76 -9.76
C LEU A 19 -10.58 -8.98 -9.74
N ASN A 20 -11.36 -9.10 -8.67
CA ASN A 20 -12.60 -8.34 -8.52
C ASN A 20 -12.33 -6.82 -8.53
N ILE A 21 -11.24 -6.39 -7.90
CA ILE A 21 -10.85 -4.98 -7.92
C ILE A 21 -10.51 -4.54 -9.34
N PHE A 22 -9.72 -5.32 -10.08
CA PHE A 22 -9.37 -4.99 -11.47
C PHE A 22 -10.60 -4.94 -12.37
N ASN A 23 -11.57 -5.80 -12.15
CA ASN A 23 -12.79 -5.82 -12.95
C ASN A 23 -13.70 -4.63 -12.64
N LYS A 24 -13.72 -4.18 -11.38
CA LYS A 24 -14.57 -3.09 -10.95
C LYS A 24 -13.92 -1.72 -11.17
N TYR A 25 -12.63 -1.62 -10.96
CA TYR A 25 -11.88 -0.37 -11.05
C TYR A 25 -10.74 -0.52 -12.05
N LYS A 26 -11.04 -0.32 -13.32
CA LYS A 26 -10.03 -0.39 -14.40
C LYS A 26 -8.99 0.70 -14.20
N ASP A 27 -7.76 0.41 -14.59
CA ASP A 27 -6.63 1.34 -14.46
C ASP A 27 -6.30 1.70 -13.01
N SER A 28 -6.65 0.82 -12.09
CA SER A 28 -6.34 0.97 -10.66
C SER A 28 -5.47 -0.17 -10.16
N ILE A 29 -4.79 0.10 -9.05
CA ILE A 29 -3.88 -0.86 -8.43
C ILE A 29 -4.37 -1.16 -7.03
N PRO A 30 -4.56 -2.46 -6.70
CA PRO A 30 -4.91 -2.85 -5.34
C PRO A 30 -3.65 -2.87 -4.47
N ILE A 31 -3.70 -2.14 -3.37
CA ILE A 31 -2.58 -2.04 -2.44
C ILE A 31 -3.04 -2.50 -1.06
N TYR A 32 -2.21 -3.31 -0.42
CA TYR A 32 -2.38 -3.64 0.99
C TYR A 32 -1.25 -2.98 1.78
N ILE A 33 -1.64 -2.17 2.77
CA ILE A 33 -0.68 -1.39 3.55
C ILE A 33 -0.58 -1.95 4.96
N ASP A 34 0.63 -2.29 5.37
CA ASP A 34 0.94 -2.63 6.75
C ASP A 34 1.45 -1.36 7.43
N PHE A 35 0.74 -0.93 8.48
CA PHE A 35 1.13 0.25 9.25
C PHE A 35 1.98 -0.17 10.43
N THR A 36 3.19 0.37 10.50
CA THR A 36 4.13 0.09 11.59
C THR A 36 4.54 1.39 12.27
N ASN A 37 4.83 1.31 13.56
CA ASN A 37 5.25 2.47 14.34
C ASN A 37 4.29 3.65 14.24
N PHE A 38 2.98 3.34 14.24
CA PHE A 38 1.94 4.37 14.20
C PHE A 38 1.39 4.61 15.59
N SER A 39 1.13 5.89 15.89
CA SER A 39 0.49 6.30 17.13
C SER A 39 -1.00 5.98 17.15
N LYS A 40 -1.60 5.77 15.98
CA LYS A 40 -3.01 5.43 15.83
C LYS A 40 -3.18 4.02 15.30
N THR A 41 -4.16 3.30 15.84
CA THR A 41 -4.56 2.00 15.30
C THR A 41 -5.50 2.22 14.13
N THR A 42 -5.33 1.43 13.06
CA THR A 42 -6.22 1.50 11.90
C THR A 42 -6.50 0.11 11.36
N GLU A 43 -7.73 -0.08 10.88
CA GLU A 43 -8.13 -1.29 10.18
C GLU A 43 -8.21 -1.07 8.67
N LYS A 44 -7.96 0.15 8.21
CA LYS A 44 -8.10 0.52 6.80
C LYS A 44 -6.81 0.28 6.06
N SER A 45 -6.53 -0.96 5.77
CA SER A 45 -5.27 -1.39 5.16
C SER A 45 -5.35 -1.60 3.66
N LYS A 46 -6.54 -1.75 3.08
CA LYS A 46 -6.70 -1.94 1.63
C LYS A 46 -6.98 -0.62 0.95
N PHE A 47 -6.23 -0.34 -0.10
CA PHE A 47 -6.38 0.86 -0.90
C PHE A 47 -6.47 0.48 -2.37
N VAL A 48 -7.34 1.17 -3.10
CA VAL A 48 -7.44 1.05 -4.55
C VAL A 48 -7.10 2.42 -5.11
N ILE A 49 -6.01 2.53 -5.83
CA ILE A 49 -5.53 3.83 -6.31
C ILE A 49 -5.34 3.82 -7.82
N PRO A 50 -5.47 4.98 -8.49
CA PRO A 50 -5.17 5.07 -9.92
C PRO A 50 -3.73 4.69 -10.20
N ASN A 51 -3.49 3.96 -11.29
CA ASN A 51 -2.17 3.46 -11.61
C ASN A 51 -1.15 4.57 -11.92
N GLY A 52 -1.61 5.76 -12.27
CA GLY A 52 -0.74 6.91 -12.53
C GLY A 52 -0.33 7.70 -11.29
N PHE A 53 -0.80 7.32 -10.10
CA PHE A 53 -0.40 8.01 -8.88
C PHE A 53 1.09 7.84 -8.62
N THR A 54 1.69 8.91 -8.09
CA THR A 54 3.03 8.82 -7.51
C THR A 54 2.92 8.36 -6.06
N ILE A 55 4.04 7.95 -5.48
CA ILE A 55 4.11 7.61 -4.06
C ILE A 55 3.69 8.81 -3.20
N GLY A 56 4.06 10.03 -3.59
CA GLY A 56 3.64 11.23 -2.88
C GLY A 56 2.12 11.38 -2.84
N GLN A 57 1.45 11.11 -3.95
CA GLN A 57 -0.02 11.14 -4.00
C GLN A 57 -0.64 10.02 -3.16
N LEU A 58 -0.03 8.84 -3.14
CA LEU A 58 -0.47 7.76 -2.26
C LEU A 58 -0.34 8.16 -0.79
N LEU A 59 0.77 8.77 -0.41
CA LEU A 59 0.96 9.25 0.97
C LEU A 59 -0.09 10.29 1.35
N THR A 60 -0.44 11.19 0.43
CA THR A 60 -1.51 12.16 0.66
C THR A 60 -2.85 11.45 0.90
N ALA A 61 -3.16 10.45 0.09
CA ALA A 61 -4.38 9.65 0.25
C ALA A 61 -4.41 8.94 1.61
N ILE A 62 -3.28 8.41 2.04
CA ILE A 62 -3.16 7.75 3.35
C ILE A 62 -3.43 8.76 4.47
N ARG A 63 -2.81 9.94 4.41
CA ARG A 63 -3.02 10.98 5.43
C ARG A 63 -4.49 11.37 5.53
N MET A 64 -5.15 11.54 4.42
CA MET A 64 -6.55 11.91 4.39
C MET A 64 -7.44 10.79 4.96
N LYS A 65 -7.20 9.56 4.52
CA LYS A 65 -8.04 8.43 4.93
C LYS A 65 -7.91 8.12 6.42
N MET A 66 -6.74 8.36 6.99
CA MET A 66 -6.45 8.10 8.39
C MET A 66 -6.59 9.34 9.27
N SER A 67 -7.02 10.46 8.70
CA SER A 67 -7.18 11.73 9.43
C SER A 67 -5.89 12.15 10.13
N LEU A 68 -4.76 11.98 9.45
CA LEU A 68 -3.46 12.40 9.98
C LEU A 68 -3.23 13.88 9.70
N ASN A 69 -2.40 14.50 10.53
CA ASN A 69 -1.95 15.86 10.29
C ASN A 69 -1.24 15.92 8.93
N PRO A 70 -1.59 16.87 8.03
CA PRO A 70 -0.92 16.98 6.74
C PRO A 70 0.60 17.19 6.83
N ALA A 71 1.08 17.72 7.94
CA ALA A 71 2.51 17.94 8.17
C ALA A 71 3.22 16.72 8.76
N SER A 72 2.48 15.64 9.10
CA SER A 72 3.11 14.46 9.68
C SER A 72 4.03 13.79 8.65
N ALA A 73 5.18 13.32 9.11
CA ALA A 73 6.09 12.56 8.27
C ALA A 73 5.55 11.16 8.06
N LEU A 74 5.57 10.69 6.81
CA LEU A 74 5.22 9.32 6.47
C LEU A 74 6.28 8.77 5.53
N PHE A 75 6.65 7.51 5.77
CA PHE A 75 7.65 6.81 4.97
C PHE A 75 7.05 5.53 4.43
N LEU A 76 7.29 5.26 3.16
CA LEU A 76 6.77 4.09 2.47
C LEU A 76 7.91 3.16 2.09
N PHE A 77 7.77 1.90 2.46
CA PHE A 77 8.78 0.88 2.19
C PHE A 77 8.14 -0.28 1.44
N ILE A 78 8.85 -0.78 0.44
CA ILE A 78 8.46 -1.98 -0.29
C ILE A 78 9.68 -2.90 -0.33
N ASN A 79 9.53 -4.12 0.15
CA ASN A 79 10.63 -5.08 0.25
C ASN A 79 11.85 -4.47 0.95
N ASN A 80 11.60 -3.78 2.07
CA ASN A 80 12.62 -3.14 2.92
C ASN A 80 13.39 -2.01 2.23
N ARG A 81 12.85 -1.44 1.15
CA ARG A 81 13.44 -0.29 0.47
C ARG A 81 12.55 0.93 0.65
N LEU A 82 13.15 2.04 1.04
CA LEU A 82 12.45 3.33 1.07
C LEU A 82 12.20 3.78 -0.37
N ILE A 83 10.95 4.09 -0.69
CA ILE A 83 10.58 4.44 -2.06
C ILE A 83 10.48 5.95 -2.19
N PRO A 84 11.16 6.55 -3.18
CA PRO A 84 11.08 8.00 -3.41
C PRO A 84 9.66 8.45 -3.77
N VAL A 85 9.29 9.64 -3.29
CA VAL A 85 7.93 10.17 -3.46
C VAL A 85 7.59 10.45 -4.93
N THR A 86 8.56 10.61 -5.79
CA THR A 86 8.36 10.87 -7.21
C THR A 86 8.09 9.61 -8.03
N THR A 87 8.27 8.44 -7.44
CA THR A 87 8.08 7.17 -8.14
C THR A 87 6.61 6.95 -8.48
N VAL A 88 6.33 6.53 -9.70
CA VAL A 88 4.97 6.20 -10.13
C VAL A 88 4.63 4.79 -9.66
N VAL A 89 3.45 4.65 -9.04
CA VAL A 89 3.06 3.39 -8.40
C VAL A 89 2.97 2.24 -9.40
N SER A 90 2.51 2.49 -10.63
CA SER A 90 2.43 1.44 -11.64
C SER A 90 3.78 0.81 -11.95
N ASN A 91 4.86 1.60 -11.91
CA ASN A 91 6.20 1.06 -12.17
C ASN A 91 6.63 0.10 -11.06
N ILE A 92 6.31 0.45 -9.81
CA ILE A 92 6.61 -0.43 -8.68
C ILE A 92 5.73 -1.67 -8.72
N TYR A 93 4.46 -1.52 -9.09
CA TYR A 93 3.55 -2.63 -9.18
C TYR A 93 4.06 -3.70 -10.15
N GLU A 94 4.56 -3.29 -11.30
CA GLU A 94 5.07 -4.22 -12.31
C GLU A 94 6.24 -5.07 -11.78
N SER A 95 7.12 -4.47 -10.98
CA SER A 95 8.31 -5.15 -10.49
C SER A 95 8.10 -5.87 -9.16
N ASP A 96 7.20 -5.38 -8.30
CA ASP A 96 7.13 -5.82 -6.91
C ASP A 96 5.77 -6.40 -6.48
N LYS A 97 4.82 -6.55 -7.40
CA LYS A 97 3.52 -7.12 -7.06
C LYS A 97 3.65 -8.55 -6.57
N ASP A 98 2.76 -8.93 -5.67
CA ASP A 98 2.67 -10.29 -5.17
C ASP A 98 1.93 -11.20 -6.17
N TYR A 99 2.08 -12.51 -6.02
CA TYR A 99 1.36 -13.48 -6.84
C TYR A 99 -0.16 -13.36 -6.70
N ASP A 100 -0.63 -12.80 -5.58
CA ASP A 100 -2.07 -12.59 -5.38
C ASP A 100 -2.61 -11.37 -6.12
N GLY A 101 -1.76 -10.57 -6.75
CA GLY A 101 -2.16 -9.38 -7.49
C GLY A 101 -2.18 -8.11 -6.67
N PHE A 102 -1.92 -8.17 -5.37
CA PHE A 102 -1.77 -6.99 -4.52
C PHE A 102 -0.34 -6.51 -4.48
N LEU A 103 -0.18 -5.20 -4.31
CA LEU A 103 1.11 -4.61 -3.95
C LEU A 103 1.13 -4.42 -2.44
N TYR A 104 2.10 -5.01 -1.77
CA TYR A 104 2.24 -4.91 -0.31
C TYR A 104 3.23 -3.81 0.04
N VAL A 105 2.77 -2.90 0.88
CA VAL A 105 3.51 -1.69 1.23
C VAL A 105 3.55 -1.58 2.74
N CYS A 106 4.69 -1.19 3.29
CA CYS A 106 4.80 -0.85 4.69
C CYS A 106 4.82 0.67 4.83
N CYS A 107 3.98 1.20 5.70
CA CYS A 107 3.92 2.63 5.98
C CYS A 107 4.27 2.88 7.44
N SER A 108 5.16 3.84 7.69
CA SER A 108 5.64 4.14 9.04
C SER A 108 5.73 5.65 9.23
N GLU A 109 5.51 6.08 10.46
CA GLU A 109 5.75 7.47 10.86
C GLU A 109 7.24 7.72 11.15
N GLU A 110 8.04 6.66 11.19
CA GLU A 110 9.47 6.74 11.46
C GLU A 110 10.28 6.14 10.32
N ASN A 111 11.40 6.79 9.99
CA ASN A 111 12.33 6.22 9.01
C ASN A 111 13.24 5.22 9.73
N THR A 112 12.81 3.96 9.78
CA THR A 112 13.50 2.91 10.53
C THR A 112 14.72 2.35 9.79
N PHE A 113 14.93 2.73 8.54
CA PHE A 113 16.05 2.24 7.73
C PHE A 113 17.07 3.35 7.41
N GLY A 114 16.80 4.55 7.88
CA GLY A 114 17.67 5.68 7.59
C GLY A 114 18.82 5.88 8.52
#